data_0fee840543f6ba4213849fea08de0e7c
#
_entry.id   0fee840543f6ba4213849fea08de0e7c
#
_cell.length_a   1.000
_cell.length_b   1.000
_cell.length_c   1.000
_cell.angle_alpha   90.00
_cell.angle_beta   90.00
_cell.angle_gamma   90.00
#
_symmetry.space_group_name_H-M   'P 1'
#
loop_
_entity.id
_entity.type
_entity.pdbx_description
1 polymer ?
#
loop_
_entity_poly.entity_id
_entity_poly.type
_entity_poly.pdbx_seq_one_letter_code
_entity_poly.pdbx_strand_id
1 'polypeptide(L)'
;MLAWDPRWFGVQRRAVKGFVGLAPPYDFLPLDGPVSTAVFGQEREPATTQPIRFASSDDPPTLLPHGARDTTVFPRSSHRLQASLVRAGVDARTQIYPHLRYNGILTSIARPTGGRAPVLDDLARFAAGVSKRR
;
A
#
# COMPACT_ATOMS: atom_id res chain seq x y z
N MET A 1 3.11 7.20 2.36
CA MET A 1 3.47 8.34 3.24
C MET A 1 2.33 9.36 3.32
N LEU A 2 1.93 10.02 2.23
CA LEU A 2 0.95 11.12 2.28
C LEU A 2 -0.35 10.78 3.03
N ALA A 3 -0.91 9.59 2.84
CA ALA A 3 -2.17 9.21 3.47
C ALA A 3 -2.05 8.89 4.97
N TRP A 4 -0.87 8.49 5.44
CA TRP A 4 -0.68 7.99 6.81
C TRP A 4 0.13 8.92 7.69
N ASP A 5 1.15 9.58 7.16
CA ASP A 5 1.99 10.48 7.92
C ASP A 5 1.31 11.84 8.12
N PRO A 6 0.92 12.20 9.35
CA PRO A 6 0.18 13.44 9.63
C PRO A 6 0.97 14.70 9.31
N ARG A 7 2.30 14.61 9.15
CA ARG A 7 3.14 15.75 8.78
C ARG A 7 2.84 16.32 7.40
N TRP A 8 2.23 15.49 6.49
CA TRP A 8 2.00 15.89 5.10
C TRP A 8 0.63 16.50 4.86
N PHE A 9 -0.45 15.85 5.27
CA PHE A 9 -1.82 16.35 5.05
C PHE A 9 -2.49 16.92 6.31
N GLY A 10 -1.90 16.74 7.47
CA GLY A 10 -2.48 17.17 8.72
C GLY A 10 -3.95 16.72 8.87
N VAL A 11 -4.84 17.64 9.23
CA VAL A 11 -6.27 17.35 9.42
C VAL A 11 -7.00 16.98 8.12
N GLN A 12 -6.48 17.37 6.95
CA GLN A 12 -7.10 17.11 5.65
C GLN A 12 -7.08 15.62 5.29
N ARG A 13 -6.19 14.82 5.89
CA ARG A 13 -6.17 13.36 5.67
C ARG A 13 -7.49 12.68 6.02
N ARG A 14 -8.31 13.28 6.90
CA ARG A 14 -9.66 12.80 7.24
C ARG A 14 -10.64 12.85 6.06
N ALA A 15 -10.34 13.62 5.01
CA ALA A 15 -11.10 13.63 3.76
C ALA A 15 -10.83 12.41 2.88
N VAL A 16 -9.73 11.67 3.13
CA VAL A 16 -9.40 10.44 2.40
C VAL A 16 -10.35 9.32 2.83
N LYS A 17 -11.24 8.91 1.94
CA LYS A 17 -12.28 7.90 2.23
C LYS A 17 -11.77 6.46 2.15
N GLY A 18 -10.68 6.22 1.44
CA GLY A 18 -10.05 4.92 1.31
C GLY A 18 -8.67 5.04 0.69
N PHE A 19 -7.83 4.05 0.94
CA PHE A 19 -6.49 3.98 0.37
C PHE A 19 -6.32 2.68 -0.41
N VAL A 20 -5.70 2.79 -1.59
CA VAL A 20 -5.26 1.63 -2.38
C VAL A 20 -3.76 1.72 -2.61
N GLY A 21 -3.04 0.68 -2.23
CA GLY A 21 -1.60 0.59 -2.43
C GLY A 21 -1.23 -0.54 -3.39
N LEU A 22 -0.76 -0.19 -4.59
CA LEU A 22 -0.44 -1.14 -5.65
C LEU A 22 0.99 -1.67 -5.51
N ALA A 23 1.19 -2.60 -4.57
CA ALA A 23 2.47 -3.26 -4.26
C ALA A 23 3.66 -2.32 -4.00
N PRO A 24 3.53 -1.14 -3.34
CA PRO A 24 4.69 -0.34 -3.00
C PRO A 24 5.41 -0.91 -1.76
N PRO A 25 6.67 -0.52 -1.53
CA PRO A 25 7.38 -0.87 -0.32
C PRO A 25 6.82 -0.08 0.88
N TYR A 26 6.38 -0.79 1.91
CA TYR A 26 5.86 -0.20 3.15
C TYR A 26 6.80 -0.39 4.34
N ASP A 27 7.64 -1.42 4.26
CA ASP A 27 8.61 -1.83 5.28
C ASP A 27 9.83 -2.39 4.55
N PHE A 28 10.84 -1.56 4.32
CA PHE A 28 12.00 -1.85 3.48
C PHE A 28 13.34 -1.57 4.19
N LEU A 29 13.36 -1.65 5.52
CA LEU A 29 14.59 -1.67 6.27
C LEU A 29 15.08 -3.12 6.49
N PRO A 30 16.40 -3.31 6.54
CA PRO A 30 17.49 -2.36 6.30
C PRO A 30 17.56 -1.89 4.85
N LEU A 31 18.21 -0.75 4.61
CA LEU A 31 18.45 -0.23 3.25
C LEU A 31 19.57 -1.06 2.59
N ASP A 32 19.19 -2.06 1.84
CA ASP A 32 20.10 -3.06 1.25
C ASP A 32 20.37 -2.87 -0.24
N GLY A 33 19.69 -1.91 -0.88
CA GLY A 33 19.84 -1.61 -2.30
C GLY A 33 20.50 -0.26 -2.58
N PRO A 34 21.22 -0.10 -3.73
CA PRO A 34 21.88 1.14 -4.07
C PRO A 34 20.91 2.32 -4.18
N VAL A 35 19.70 2.10 -4.70
CA VAL A 35 18.69 3.15 -4.84
C VAL A 35 18.14 3.57 -3.47
N SER A 36 17.76 2.61 -2.61
CA SER A 36 17.25 2.91 -1.27
C SER A 36 18.30 3.61 -0.41
N THR A 37 19.57 3.19 -0.51
CA THR A 37 20.68 3.83 0.18
C THR A 37 20.95 5.24 -0.36
N ALA A 38 20.92 5.45 -1.66
CA ALA A 38 21.13 6.77 -2.25
C ALA A 38 20.01 7.78 -1.85
N VAL A 39 18.77 7.30 -1.75
CA VAL A 39 17.62 8.17 -1.43
C VAL A 39 17.47 8.41 0.07
N PHE A 40 17.66 7.38 0.90
CA PHE A 40 17.34 7.40 2.34
C PHE A 40 18.54 7.22 3.26
N GLY A 41 19.74 6.94 2.71
CA GLY A 41 20.92 6.63 3.51
C GLY A 41 21.44 7.77 4.39
N GLN A 42 21.05 9.01 4.11
CA GLN A 42 21.39 10.18 4.92
C GLN A 42 20.35 10.50 6.01
N GLU A 43 19.24 9.73 6.06
CA GLU A 43 18.20 9.95 7.06
C GLU A 43 18.70 9.52 8.45
N ARG A 44 18.61 10.46 9.41
CA ARG A 44 19.08 10.21 10.79
C ARG A 44 18.22 9.17 11.52
N GLU A 45 16.94 9.14 11.19
CA GLU A 45 15.97 8.18 11.71
C GLU A 45 15.35 7.35 10.57
N PRO A 46 16.05 6.34 10.05
CA PRO A 46 15.58 5.56 8.90
C PRO A 46 14.17 4.98 9.06
N ALA A 47 13.75 4.70 10.30
CA ALA A 47 12.40 4.24 10.59
C ALA A 47 11.31 5.22 10.15
N THR A 48 11.60 6.53 10.11
CA THR A 48 10.64 7.56 9.68
C THR A 48 10.42 7.57 8.16
N THR A 49 11.24 6.85 7.40
CA THR A 49 11.06 6.66 5.97
C THR A 49 10.05 5.55 5.65
N GLN A 50 9.70 4.74 6.67
CA GLN A 50 8.86 3.54 6.50
C GLN A 50 7.38 3.86 6.67
N PRO A 51 6.53 3.68 5.63
CA PRO A 51 5.09 3.92 5.75
C PRO A 51 4.42 3.16 6.88
N ILE A 52 4.84 1.92 7.14
CA ILE A 52 4.28 1.06 8.19
C ILE A 52 4.36 1.68 9.61
N ARG A 53 5.34 2.55 9.86
CA ARG A 53 5.53 3.22 11.16
C ARG A 53 4.37 4.16 11.51
N PHE A 54 3.68 4.67 10.52
CA PHE A 54 2.61 5.66 10.69
C PHE A 54 1.22 5.05 10.72
N ALA A 55 1.11 3.71 10.72
CA ALA A 55 -0.19 3.04 10.84
C ALA A 55 -0.88 3.42 12.16
N SER A 56 -2.08 3.95 12.07
CA SER A 56 -2.85 4.49 13.19
C SER A 56 -4.35 4.25 13.02
N SER A 57 -5.12 4.41 14.10
CA SER A 57 -6.59 4.27 14.08
C SER A 57 -7.31 5.31 13.22
N ASP A 58 -6.63 6.43 12.90
CA ASP A 58 -7.17 7.50 12.06
C ASP A 58 -7.00 7.22 10.55
N ASP A 59 -6.39 6.08 10.19
CA ASP A 59 -6.14 5.75 8.79
C ASP A 59 -7.42 5.29 8.09
N PRO A 60 -7.54 5.58 6.78
CA PRO A 60 -8.72 5.17 6.02
C PRO A 60 -8.74 3.66 5.79
N PRO A 61 -9.92 3.07 5.50
CA PRO A 61 -10.01 1.71 4.98
C PRO A 61 -9.01 1.49 3.85
N THR A 62 -8.33 0.35 3.86
CA THR A 62 -7.15 0.13 3.02
C THR A 62 -7.22 -1.18 2.25
N LEU A 63 -6.99 -1.13 0.94
CA LEU A 63 -6.81 -2.28 0.07
C LEU A 63 -5.37 -2.32 -0.47
N LEU A 64 -4.72 -3.47 -0.34
CA LEU A 64 -3.32 -3.69 -0.72
C LEU A 64 -3.21 -4.81 -1.79
N PRO A 65 -3.49 -4.51 -3.07
CA PRO A 65 -3.25 -5.43 -4.18
C PRO A 65 -1.76 -5.76 -4.33
N HIS A 66 -1.42 -7.05 -4.43
CA HIS A 66 -0.03 -7.50 -4.57
C HIS A 66 0.09 -8.76 -5.42
N GLY A 67 1.11 -8.83 -6.26
CA GLY A 67 1.43 -10.02 -7.04
C GLY A 67 2.18 -11.06 -6.20
N ALA A 68 1.74 -12.32 -6.19
CA ALA A 68 2.44 -13.38 -5.46
C ALA A 68 3.87 -13.64 -5.97
N ARG A 69 4.12 -13.33 -7.25
CA ARG A 69 5.42 -13.51 -7.91
C ARG A 69 6.25 -12.21 -7.96
N ASP A 70 5.92 -11.24 -7.13
CA ASP A 70 6.72 -10.01 -7.02
C ASP A 70 8.00 -10.29 -6.23
N THR A 71 9.13 -10.18 -6.94
CA THR A 71 10.48 -10.35 -6.39
C THR A 71 11.21 -9.02 -6.21
N THR A 72 10.59 -7.92 -6.60
CA THR A 72 11.12 -6.56 -6.42
C THR A 72 10.64 -5.97 -5.11
N VAL A 73 9.33 -5.99 -4.90
CA VAL A 73 8.72 -5.68 -3.60
C VAL A 73 8.00 -6.93 -3.12
N PHE A 74 8.52 -7.58 -2.12
CA PHE A 74 7.95 -8.84 -1.65
C PHE A 74 6.56 -8.64 -1.03
N PRO A 75 5.59 -9.56 -1.26
CA PRO A 75 4.24 -9.51 -0.71
C PRO A 75 4.18 -9.37 0.82
N ARG A 76 5.22 -9.82 1.52
CA ARG A 76 5.35 -9.64 2.98
C ARG A 76 5.21 -8.17 3.43
N SER A 77 5.61 -7.21 2.57
CA SER A 77 5.49 -5.78 2.86
C SER A 77 4.01 -5.37 3.02
N SER A 78 3.15 -5.79 2.10
CA SER A 78 1.70 -5.56 2.20
C SER A 78 1.07 -6.29 3.39
N HIS A 79 1.45 -7.54 3.65
CA HIS A 79 0.94 -8.28 4.80
C HIS A 79 1.32 -7.65 6.15
N ARG A 80 2.55 -7.14 6.26
CA ARG A 80 3.00 -6.45 7.49
C ARG A 80 2.23 -5.16 7.71
N LEU A 81 2.02 -4.36 6.65
CA LEU A 81 1.22 -3.15 6.77
C LEU A 81 -0.23 -3.47 7.13
N GLN A 82 -0.85 -4.46 6.46
CA GLN A 82 -2.19 -4.92 6.82
C GLN A 82 -2.28 -5.28 8.30
N ALA A 83 -1.34 -6.09 8.80
CA ALA A 83 -1.33 -6.50 10.20
C ALA A 83 -1.21 -5.31 11.16
N SER A 84 -0.44 -4.28 10.81
CA SER A 84 -0.31 -3.05 11.61
C SER A 84 -1.59 -2.23 11.61
N LEU A 85 -2.22 -2.06 10.45
CA LEU A 85 -3.49 -1.33 10.32
C LEU A 85 -4.63 -2.04 11.05
N VAL A 86 -4.75 -3.36 10.91
CA VAL A 86 -5.76 -4.15 11.63
C VAL A 86 -5.58 -4.06 13.14
N ARG A 87 -4.36 -4.12 13.65
CA ARG A 87 -4.07 -3.90 15.09
C ARG A 87 -4.46 -2.51 15.56
N ALA A 88 -4.37 -1.50 14.69
CA ALA A 88 -4.83 -0.14 14.95
C ALA A 88 -6.36 0.03 14.81
N GLY A 89 -7.11 -1.03 14.45
CA GLY A 89 -8.57 -0.99 14.30
C GLY A 89 -9.04 -0.56 12.90
N VAL A 90 -8.15 -0.49 11.92
CA VAL A 90 -8.47 -0.10 10.54
C VAL A 90 -8.94 -1.31 9.73
N ASP A 91 -10.00 -1.15 8.93
CA ASP A 91 -10.42 -2.13 7.91
C ASP A 91 -9.37 -2.17 6.80
N ALA A 92 -8.45 -3.13 6.88
CA ALA A 92 -7.36 -3.29 5.92
C ALA A 92 -7.27 -4.73 5.43
N ARG A 93 -7.06 -4.89 4.11
CA ARG A 93 -6.91 -6.21 3.50
C ARG A 93 -5.88 -6.22 2.39
N THR A 94 -5.16 -7.32 2.28
CA THR A 94 -4.26 -7.62 1.18
C THR A 94 -4.96 -8.55 0.20
N GLN A 95 -4.95 -8.20 -1.08
CA GLN A 95 -5.44 -9.03 -2.18
C GLN A 95 -4.24 -9.56 -2.98
N ILE A 96 -4.01 -10.88 -2.89
CA ILE A 96 -2.89 -11.52 -3.58
C ILE A 96 -3.34 -12.08 -4.93
N TYR A 97 -2.57 -11.78 -5.98
CA TYR A 97 -2.79 -12.28 -7.34
C TYR A 97 -1.69 -13.29 -7.71
N PRO A 98 -2.02 -14.60 -7.83
CA PRO A 98 -1.03 -15.69 -7.91
C PRO A 98 -0.05 -15.60 -9.07
N HIS A 99 -0.46 -15.01 -10.19
CA HIS A 99 0.33 -14.98 -11.43
C HIS A 99 1.02 -13.64 -11.71
N LEU A 100 0.76 -12.59 -10.91
CA LEU A 100 1.31 -11.28 -11.15
C LEU A 100 2.71 -11.13 -10.53
N ARG A 101 3.58 -10.44 -11.30
CA ARG A 101 4.89 -9.94 -10.88
C ARG A 101 4.79 -8.43 -10.59
N TYR A 102 5.91 -7.80 -10.21
CA TYR A 102 6.00 -6.37 -9.89
C TYR A 102 5.21 -5.46 -10.86
N ASN A 103 5.56 -5.48 -12.15
CA ASN A 103 4.87 -4.64 -13.13
C ASN A 103 3.46 -5.13 -13.48
N GLY A 104 3.11 -6.36 -13.11
CA GLY A 104 1.82 -6.99 -13.45
C GLY A 104 0.62 -6.28 -12.84
N ILE A 105 0.75 -5.78 -11.62
CA ILE A 105 -0.30 -5.02 -10.95
C ILE A 105 -0.63 -3.74 -11.74
N LEU A 106 0.39 -2.95 -12.09
CA LEU A 106 0.21 -1.69 -12.82
C LEU A 106 -0.32 -1.90 -14.24
N THR A 107 0.23 -2.89 -14.95
CA THR A 107 -0.22 -3.19 -16.32
C THR A 107 -1.63 -3.77 -16.37
N SER A 108 -2.09 -4.42 -15.30
CA SER A 108 -3.47 -4.91 -15.18
C SER A 108 -4.51 -3.79 -15.11
N ILE A 109 -4.12 -2.61 -14.61
CA ILE A 109 -4.97 -1.42 -14.55
C ILE A 109 -4.93 -0.65 -15.88
N ALA A 110 -3.74 -0.56 -16.48
CA ALA A 110 -3.51 0.20 -17.71
C ALA A 110 -4.21 -0.39 -18.95
N ARG A 111 -4.60 -1.67 -18.90
CA ARG A 111 -5.25 -2.39 -20.00
C ARG A 111 -6.56 -3.01 -19.52
N PRO A 112 -7.68 -2.28 -19.54
CA PRO A 112 -8.96 -2.79 -19.06
C PRO A 112 -9.44 -4.04 -19.81
N THR A 113 -8.96 -4.26 -21.05
CA THR A 113 -9.29 -5.43 -21.88
C THR A 113 -8.24 -6.56 -21.80
N GLY A 114 -7.13 -6.35 -21.09
CA GLY A 114 -6.00 -7.29 -21.02
C GLY A 114 -6.07 -8.27 -19.84
N GLY A 115 -7.17 -8.37 -19.17
CA GLY A 115 -7.53 -9.04 -17.92
C GLY A 115 -6.84 -10.35 -17.55
N ARG A 116 -5.57 -10.30 -17.22
CA ARG A 116 -4.88 -11.45 -16.60
C ARG A 116 -5.20 -11.60 -15.11
N ALA A 117 -5.85 -10.59 -14.50
CA ALA A 117 -6.28 -10.62 -13.11
C ALA A 117 -7.36 -9.54 -12.89
N PRO A 118 -8.34 -9.77 -12.00
CA PRO A 118 -9.47 -8.87 -11.74
C PRO A 118 -9.07 -7.66 -10.85
N VAL A 119 -7.88 -7.11 -11.05
CA VAL A 119 -7.36 -6.00 -10.21
C VAL A 119 -8.29 -4.81 -10.28
N LEU A 120 -8.67 -4.38 -11.50
CA LEU A 120 -9.53 -3.21 -11.69
C LEU A 120 -10.91 -3.38 -11.06
N ASP A 121 -11.49 -4.59 -11.17
CA ASP A 121 -12.79 -4.91 -10.56
C ASP A 121 -12.72 -4.88 -9.03
N ASP A 122 -11.61 -5.37 -8.46
CA ASP A 122 -11.38 -5.32 -7.01
C ASP A 122 -11.23 -3.88 -6.51
N LEU A 123 -10.53 -3.02 -7.26
CA LEU A 123 -10.41 -1.60 -6.97
C LEU A 123 -11.77 -0.90 -7.02
N ALA A 124 -12.56 -1.17 -8.07
CA ALA A 124 -13.88 -0.57 -8.24
C ALA A 124 -14.84 -0.98 -7.11
N ARG A 125 -14.85 -2.27 -6.74
CA ARG A 125 -15.65 -2.77 -5.59
C ARG A 125 -15.23 -2.13 -4.28
N PHE A 126 -13.93 -1.99 -4.04
CA PHE A 126 -13.42 -1.33 -2.85
C PHE A 126 -13.86 0.14 -2.82
N ALA A 127 -13.65 0.88 -3.90
CA ALA A 127 -14.05 2.29 -4.00
C ALA A 127 -15.55 2.49 -3.76
N ALA A 128 -16.40 1.65 -4.36
CA ALA A 128 -17.84 1.67 -4.12
C ALA A 128 -18.21 1.37 -2.66
N GLY A 129 -17.47 0.45 -2.02
CA GLY A 129 -17.69 0.08 -0.62
C GLY A 129 -17.38 1.23 0.35
N VAL A 130 -16.24 1.91 0.18
CA VAL A 130 -15.84 3.02 1.07
C VAL A 130 -16.66 4.28 0.83
N SER A 131 -17.15 4.50 -0.38
CA SER A 131 -18.01 5.64 -0.71
C SER A 131 -19.40 5.58 -0.04
N LYS A 132 -19.89 4.39 0.29
CA LYS A 132 -21.18 4.17 0.98
C LYS A 132 -21.09 4.32 2.50
N ARG A 133 -19.88 4.27 3.07
CA ARG A 133 -19.65 4.47 4.51
C ARG A 133 -19.61 5.98 4.78
N ARG A 134 -20.76 6.56 5.14
CA ARG A 134 -20.87 7.95 5.61
C ARG A 134 -20.68 8.01 7.14
#